data_399c651efbb15c889f20f02e9925d40a
#
_entry.id   399c651efbb15c889f20f02e9925d40a
#
_cell.length_a   1.000
_cell.length_b   1.000
_cell.length_c   1.000
_cell.angle_alpha   90.00
_cell.angle_beta   90.00
_cell.angle_gamma   90.00
#
_symmetry.space_group_name_H-M   'P 1'
#
loop_
_entity.id
_entity.type
_entity.pdbx_description
1 polymer ?
#
loop_
_entity_poly.entity_id
_entity_poly.type
_entity_poly.pdbx_seq_one_letter_code
_entity_poly.pdbx_strand_id
1 'polypeptide(L)'
;MNGTWQKTNKIYDVCNKDYTHLYSHWNETFRQEILRLLKEKKVIDKNFTDLENIHKHILDNELTDYDFNSGVNGITKKLYDIDESFMNTYYLFLKDLYKQLNFNFYFQAVPTIRVHCPKAKNENHYPRYHNDVFYGHPPEELNVWFSLTDNKHSGFNVINFDNSKKWFDECNNDVDVFIDKAINDKEFNKKGNKLSFEVDSDLKPI
;
A
#
# COMPACT_ATOMS: atom_id res chain seq x y z
N MET A 1 -22.83 -2.07 10.18
CA MET A 1 -21.95 -3.13 10.73
C MET A 1 -21.27 -2.55 11.96
N ASN A 2 -21.42 -3.14 13.13
CA ASN A 2 -20.64 -2.74 14.30
C ASN A 2 -19.20 -3.26 14.09
N GLY A 3 -18.35 -2.42 13.51
CA GLY A 3 -16.92 -2.72 13.38
C GLY A 3 -16.34 -2.87 14.77
N THR A 4 -16.09 -4.09 15.18
CA THR A 4 -15.44 -4.36 16.44
C THR A 4 -13.98 -4.04 16.33
N TRP A 5 -13.58 -2.86 16.77
CA TRP A 5 -12.20 -2.47 17.01
C TRP A 5 -11.62 -3.35 18.15
N GLN A 6 -11.36 -4.63 17.84
CA GLN A 6 -10.79 -5.56 18.83
C GLN A 6 -9.33 -5.82 18.47
N LYS A 7 -8.44 -5.37 19.35
CA LYS A 7 -7.05 -5.85 19.36
C LYS A 7 -7.07 -7.32 19.76
N THR A 8 -6.87 -8.23 18.83
CA THR A 8 -6.62 -9.63 19.19
C THR A 8 -5.13 -9.78 19.55
N ASN A 9 -4.81 -10.53 20.60
CA ASN A 9 -3.43 -10.76 21.03
C ASN A 9 -2.54 -11.30 19.90
N LYS A 10 -3.09 -12.13 19.00
CA LYS A 10 -2.38 -12.67 17.84
C LYS A 10 -1.92 -11.58 16.84
N ILE A 11 -2.77 -10.61 16.54
CA ILE A 11 -2.41 -9.48 15.66
C ILE A 11 -1.31 -8.65 16.31
N TYR A 12 -1.41 -8.41 17.61
CA TYR A 12 -0.40 -7.68 18.36
C TYR A 12 0.97 -8.38 18.33
N ASP A 13 0.98 -9.70 18.52
CA ASP A 13 2.19 -10.50 18.47
C ASP A 13 2.84 -10.48 17.08
N VAL A 14 2.02 -10.48 16.02
CA VAL A 14 2.51 -10.38 14.63
C VAL A 14 3.10 -8.99 14.37
N CYS A 15 2.40 -7.93 14.72
CA CYS A 15 2.84 -6.54 14.46
C CYS A 15 4.10 -6.16 15.25
N ASN A 16 4.40 -6.84 16.35
CA ASN A 16 5.60 -6.57 17.17
C ASN A 16 6.83 -7.40 16.79
N LYS A 17 6.77 -8.24 15.74
CA LYS A 17 7.94 -8.98 15.27
C LYS A 17 8.84 -8.10 14.41
N ASP A 18 10.13 -8.38 14.43
CA ASP A 18 11.09 -7.76 13.52
C ASP A 18 11.06 -8.46 12.15
N TYR A 19 10.66 -7.73 11.12
CA TYR A 19 10.62 -8.18 9.73
C TYR A 19 11.74 -7.60 8.87
N THR A 20 12.70 -6.90 9.44
CA THR A 20 13.80 -6.22 8.72
C THR A 20 14.56 -7.17 7.81
N HIS A 21 14.83 -8.40 8.31
CA HIS A 21 15.54 -9.41 7.51
C HIS A 21 14.72 -9.85 6.28
N LEU A 22 13.42 -10.08 6.46
CA LEU A 22 12.53 -10.48 5.36
C LEU A 22 12.45 -9.35 4.31
N TYR A 23 12.29 -8.10 4.76
CA TYR A 23 12.27 -6.94 3.89
C TYR A 23 13.58 -6.80 3.11
N SER A 24 14.74 -6.82 3.77
CA SER A 24 16.05 -6.66 3.14
C SER A 24 16.33 -7.73 2.09
N HIS A 25 15.87 -8.96 2.33
CA HIS A 25 16.03 -10.06 1.39
C HIS A 25 15.14 -9.90 0.13
N TRP A 26 13.88 -9.51 0.32
CA TRP A 26 12.89 -9.52 -0.77
C TRP A 26 12.75 -8.20 -1.50
N ASN A 27 13.15 -7.07 -0.91
CA ASN A 27 12.99 -5.75 -1.52
C ASN A 27 13.66 -5.69 -2.89
N GLU A 28 14.95 -6.03 -3.00
CA GLU A 28 15.68 -5.98 -4.27
C GLU A 28 15.11 -6.96 -5.29
N THR A 29 14.71 -8.15 -4.86
CA THR A 29 14.10 -9.15 -5.73
C THR A 29 12.81 -8.61 -6.36
N PHE A 30 11.92 -8.02 -5.56
CA PHE A 30 10.70 -7.40 -6.07
C PHE A 30 10.98 -6.18 -6.95
N ARG A 31 11.99 -5.36 -6.60
CA ARG A 31 12.41 -4.24 -7.47
C ARG A 31 12.79 -4.72 -8.88
N GLN A 32 13.57 -5.77 -8.98
CA GLN A 32 13.99 -6.33 -10.27
C GLN A 32 12.80 -6.91 -11.05
N GLU A 33 11.92 -7.63 -10.40
CA GLU A 33 10.70 -8.16 -11.05
C GLU A 33 9.77 -7.04 -11.53
N ILE A 34 9.58 -5.97 -10.75
CA ILE A 34 8.78 -4.82 -11.17
C ILE A 34 9.43 -4.08 -12.35
N LEU A 35 10.74 -3.87 -12.32
CA LEU A 35 11.46 -3.28 -13.46
C LEU A 35 11.29 -4.11 -14.73
N ARG A 36 11.38 -5.45 -14.62
CA ARG A 36 11.16 -6.36 -15.73
C ARG A 36 9.75 -6.20 -16.30
N LEU A 37 8.72 -6.29 -15.45
CA LEU A 37 7.32 -6.14 -15.85
C LEU A 37 7.05 -4.79 -16.52
N LEU A 38 7.55 -3.69 -15.97
CA LEU A 38 7.37 -2.35 -16.54
C LEU A 38 7.98 -2.23 -17.94
N LYS A 39 9.14 -2.87 -18.18
CA LYS A 39 9.81 -2.94 -19.49
C LYS A 39 9.02 -3.77 -20.50
N GLU A 40 8.57 -4.96 -20.09
CA GLU A 40 7.79 -5.87 -20.94
C GLU A 40 6.45 -5.27 -21.35
N LYS A 41 5.80 -4.58 -20.39
CA LYS A 41 4.54 -3.86 -20.65
C LYS A 41 4.72 -2.52 -21.33
N LYS A 42 5.95 -2.18 -21.73
CA LYS A 42 6.31 -0.94 -22.44
C LYS A 42 5.85 0.32 -21.70
N VAL A 43 5.96 0.30 -20.38
CA VAL A 43 5.74 1.48 -19.54
C VAL A 43 6.99 2.37 -19.52
N ILE A 44 8.16 1.74 -19.53
CA ILE A 44 9.48 2.38 -19.51
C ILE A 44 10.38 1.79 -20.59
N ASP A 45 11.49 2.48 -20.89
CA ASP A 45 12.51 1.99 -21.83
C ASP A 45 13.22 0.73 -21.30
N LYS A 46 13.67 -0.12 -22.21
CA LYS A 46 14.35 -1.39 -21.88
C LYS A 46 15.62 -1.22 -21.06
N ASN A 47 16.32 -0.09 -21.23
CA ASN A 47 17.58 0.20 -20.54
C ASN A 47 17.40 0.90 -19.20
N PHE A 48 16.18 1.27 -18.86
CA PHE A 48 15.88 1.99 -17.63
C PHE A 48 16.02 1.08 -16.39
N THR A 49 16.62 1.61 -15.29
CA THR A 49 16.89 0.85 -14.07
C THR A 49 16.59 1.58 -12.78
N ASP A 50 16.26 2.87 -12.86
CA ASP A 50 16.09 3.77 -11.70
C ASP A 50 14.61 3.96 -11.35
N LEU A 51 14.05 3.14 -10.45
CA LEU A 51 12.66 3.25 -10.02
C LEU A 51 12.34 4.57 -9.33
N GLU A 52 13.30 5.20 -8.67
CA GLU A 52 13.15 6.48 -7.98
C GLU A 52 12.80 7.61 -8.95
N ASN A 53 13.28 7.51 -10.18
CA ASN A 53 13.01 8.48 -11.24
C ASN A 53 12.05 8.00 -12.31
N ILE A 54 11.32 6.92 -12.09
CA ILE A 54 10.40 6.32 -13.07
C ILE A 54 9.44 7.36 -13.70
N HIS A 55 8.94 8.30 -12.91
CA HIS A 55 8.01 9.33 -13.35
C HIS A 55 8.55 10.26 -14.44
N LYS A 56 9.87 10.29 -14.65
CA LYS A 56 10.53 11.06 -15.71
C LYS A 56 10.73 10.25 -17.01
N HIS A 57 10.50 8.95 -16.96
CA HIS A 57 10.86 8.01 -18.04
C HIS A 57 9.67 7.15 -18.49
N ILE A 58 8.45 7.51 -18.07
CA ILE A 58 7.22 6.89 -18.56
C ILE A 58 7.05 7.24 -20.04
N LEU A 59 6.88 6.21 -20.88
CA LEU A 59 6.78 6.37 -22.34
C LEU A 59 5.45 6.99 -22.77
N ASP A 60 4.41 6.80 -21.97
CA ASP A 60 3.08 7.35 -22.18
C ASP A 60 2.60 8.01 -20.89
N ASN A 61 2.61 9.33 -20.86
CA ASN A 61 2.26 10.12 -19.68
C ASN A 61 0.78 9.97 -19.26
N GLU A 62 -0.12 9.59 -20.17
CA GLU A 62 -1.54 9.36 -19.82
C GLU A 62 -1.70 8.18 -18.85
N LEU A 63 -0.73 7.24 -18.85
CA LEU A 63 -0.71 6.13 -17.90
C LEU A 63 -0.54 6.57 -16.45
N THR A 64 -0.02 7.78 -16.20
CA THR A 64 0.20 8.30 -14.83
C THR A 64 -1.08 8.85 -14.22
N ASP A 65 -2.07 9.20 -15.03
CA ASP A 65 -3.29 9.86 -14.59
C ASP A 65 -4.16 8.91 -13.76
N TYR A 66 -4.67 9.42 -12.65
CA TYR A 66 -5.60 8.68 -11.81
C TYR A 66 -6.97 8.56 -12.49
N ASP A 67 -7.48 7.35 -12.56
CA ASP A 67 -8.81 7.05 -13.08
C ASP A 67 -9.78 6.78 -11.91
N PHE A 68 -10.78 7.65 -11.78
CA PHE A 68 -11.79 7.56 -10.73
C PHE A 68 -12.62 6.28 -10.76
N ASN A 69 -12.86 5.72 -11.96
CA ASN A 69 -13.71 4.53 -12.10
C ASN A 69 -13.01 3.27 -11.54
N SER A 70 -11.69 3.20 -11.69
CA SER A 70 -10.90 2.05 -11.23
C SER A 70 -10.16 2.29 -9.92
N GLY A 71 -10.10 3.55 -9.45
CA GLY A 71 -9.36 3.93 -8.26
C GLY A 71 -7.82 3.81 -8.37
N VAL A 72 -7.30 3.68 -9.59
CA VAL A 72 -5.85 3.53 -9.85
C VAL A 72 -5.46 4.21 -11.16
N ASN A 73 -4.16 4.38 -11.40
CA ASN A 73 -3.65 4.87 -12.67
C ASN A 73 -3.41 3.74 -13.70
N GLY A 74 -3.14 4.12 -14.94
CA GLY A 74 -2.93 3.19 -16.06
C GLY A 74 -1.72 2.27 -15.86
N ILE A 75 -0.66 2.73 -15.19
CA ILE A 75 0.52 1.89 -14.88
C ILE A 75 0.12 0.76 -13.94
N THR A 76 -0.56 1.08 -12.85
CA THR A 76 -1.07 0.08 -11.89
C THR A 76 -1.98 -0.93 -12.58
N LYS A 77 -2.87 -0.48 -13.49
CA LYS A 77 -3.73 -1.38 -14.28
C LYS A 77 -2.92 -2.36 -15.12
N LYS A 78 -1.86 -1.89 -15.80
CA LYS A 78 -0.98 -2.76 -16.58
C LYS A 78 -0.27 -3.80 -15.70
N LEU A 79 0.04 -3.44 -14.46
CA LEU A 79 0.70 -4.32 -13.50
C LEU A 79 -0.24 -5.32 -12.83
N TYR A 80 -1.56 -5.24 -13.00
CA TYR A 80 -2.49 -6.30 -12.56
C TYR A 80 -2.42 -7.57 -13.42
N ASP A 81 -1.94 -7.45 -14.67
CA ASP A 81 -1.63 -8.59 -15.53
C ASP A 81 -0.21 -9.10 -15.21
N ILE A 82 -0.10 -9.84 -14.13
CA ILE A 82 1.14 -10.39 -13.58
C ILE A 82 1.43 -11.73 -14.24
N ASP A 83 2.68 -11.94 -14.64
CA ASP A 83 3.12 -13.18 -15.26
C ASP A 83 3.55 -14.25 -14.23
N GLU A 84 3.81 -15.46 -14.76
CA GLU A 84 4.20 -16.62 -13.95
C GLU A 84 5.52 -16.40 -13.21
N SER A 85 6.49 -15.67 -13.80
CA SER A 85 7.78 -15.39 -13.15
C SER A 85 7.60 -14.58 -11.87
N PHE A 86 6.82 -13.50 -11.96
CA PHE A 86 6.51 -12.70 -10.77
C PHE A 86 5.73 -13.51 -9.75
N MET A 87 4.75 -14.29 -10.16
CA MET A 87 3.96 -15.12 -9.26
C MET A 87 4.81 -16.15 -8.52
N ASN A 88 5.81 -16.75 -9.19
CA ASN A 88 6.75 -17.66 -8.55
C ASN A 88 7.58 -16.95 -7.47
N THR A 89 8.06 -15.73 -7.75
CA THR A 89 8.74 -14.88 -6.76
C THR A 89 7.83 -14.57 -5.57
N TYR A 90 6.59 -14.21 -5.83
CA TYR A 90 5.60 -13.95 -4.78
C TYR A 90 5.35 -15.18 -3.89
N TYR A 91 5.21 -16.37 -4.47
CA TYR A 91 5.02 -17.60 -3.70
C TYR A 91 6.26 -17.96 -2.86
N LEU A 92 7.46 -17.69 -3.33
CA LEU A 92 8.67 -17.88 -2.54
C LEU A 92 8.70 -16.92 -1.35
N PHE A 93 8.35 -15.66 -1.56
CA PHE A 93 8.18 -14.68 -0.48
C PHE A 93 7.16 -15.16 0.56
N LEU A 94 5.98 -15.64 0.12
CA LEU A 94 4.94 -16.15 1.03
C LEU A 94 5.41 -17.34 1.86
N LYS A 95 6.26 -18.21 1.31
CA LYS A 95 6.87 -19.32 2.07
C LYS A 95 7.80 -18.80 3.18
N ASP A 96 8.56 -17.74 2.91
CA ASP A 96 9.44 -17.17 3.92
C ASP A 96 8.65 -16.37 4.96
N LEU A 97 7.61 -15.65 4.54
CA LEU A 97 6.66 -15.02 5.45
C LEU A 97 5.98 -16.04 6.38
N TYR A 98 5.55 -17.19 5.83
CA TYR A 98 4.98 -18.28 6.63
C TYR A 98 5.94 -18.78 7.71
N LYS A 99 7.23 -18.97 7.38
CA LYS A 99 8.25 -19.37 8.36
C LYS A 99 8.37 -18.34 9.48
N GLN A 100 8.33 -17.05 9.13
CA GLN A 100 8.43 -15.95 10.09
C GLN A 100 7.20 -15.85 11.00
N LEU A 101 6.01 -15.98 10.43
CA LEU A 101 4.74 -15.91 11.17
C LEU A 101 4.49 -17.15 12.01
N ASN A 102 4.83 -18.33 11.48
CA ASN A 102 4.65 -19.64 12.11
C ASN A 102 3.19 -19.98 12.43
N PHE A 103 2.26 -19.58 11.53
CA PHE A 103 0.86 -20.00 11.55
C PHE A 103 0.27 -19.98 10.14
N ASN A 104 -0.80 -20.74 9.91
CA ASN A 104 -1.51 -20.76 8.63
C ASN A 104 -2.27 -19.44 8.43
N PHE A 105 -2.22 -18.91 7.21
CA PHE A 105 -2.95 -17.72 6.80
C PHE A 105 -3.47 -17.87 5.37
N TYR A 106 -4.53 -17.17 5.07
CA TYR A 106 -4.96 -16.91 3.70
C TYR A 106 -4.19 -15.71 3.16
N PHE A 107 -3.94 -15.70 1.88
CA PHE A 107 -3.22 -14.60 1.23
C PHE A 107 -3.93 -14.15 -0.04
N GLN A 108 -3.69 -12.93 -0.46
CA GLN A 108 -4.22 -12.39 -1.69
C GLN A 108 -3.65 -13.16 -2.88
N ALA A 109 -4.53 -13.68 -3.75
CA ALA A 109 -4.11 -14.52 -4.89
C ALA A 109 -3.18 -13.78 -5.86
N VAL A 110 -3.43 -12.49 -6.05
CA VAL A 110 -2.60 -11.60 -6.87
C VAL A 110 -2.20 -10.40 -6.00
N PRO A 111 -0.89 -10.16 -5.76
CA PRO A 111 -0.47 -9.03 -4.94
C PRO A 111 -0.80 -7.70 -5.61
N THR A 112 -1.14 -6.70 -4.82
CA THR A 112 -1.41 -5.36 -5.32
C THR A 112 -0.11 -4.59 -5.51
N ILE A 113 0.16 -4.15 -6.74
CA ILE A 113 1.30 -3.31 -7.08
C ILE A 113 0.80 -1.91 -7.37
N ARG A 114 1.29 -0.91 -6.64
CA ARG A 114 0.91 0.49 -6.81
C ARG A 114 2.09 1.32 -7.29
N VAL A 115 1.86 2.15 -8.30
CA VAL A 115 2.83 3.13 -8.78
C VAL A 115 2.19 4.51 -8.68
N HIS A 116 2.75 5.36 -7.85
CA HIS A 116 2.33 6.75 -7.71
C HIS A 116 3.35 7.65 -8.38
N CYS A 117 2.89 8.54 -9.25
CA CYS A 117 3.75 9.47 -9.96
C CYS A 117 3.49 10.89 -9.46
N PRO A 118 4.51 11.64 -9.02
CA PRO A 118 4.33 13.01 -8.59
C PRO A 118 3.87 13.89 -9.76
N LYS A 119 2.98 14.83 -9.47
CA LYS A 119 2.41 15.77 -10.45
C LYS A 119 1.55 15.12 -11.54
N ALA A 120 1.13 13.87 -11.37
CA ALA A 120 0.15 13.26 -12.24
C ALA A 120 -1.19 14.02 -12.15
N LYS A 121 -1.94 14.03 -13.26
CA LYS A 121 -3.29 14.58 -13.26
C LYS A 121 -4.17 13.81 -12.27
N ASN A 122 -4.93 14.54 -11.47
CA ASN A 122 -5.77 13.98 -10.41
C ASN A 122 -4.99 13.29 -9.26
N GLU A 123 -3.70 13.55 -9.09
CA GLU A 123 -2.91 12.99 -7.98
C GLU A 123 -3.52 13.25 -6.59
N ASN A 124 -4.20 14.38 -6.41
CA ASN A 124 -4.88 14.73 -5.17
C ASN A 124 -6.10 13.86 -4.84
N HIS A 125 -6.49 12.99 -5.75
CA HIS A 125 -7.60 12.05 -5.58
C HIS A 125 -7.16 10.64 -5.21
N TYR A 126 -5.85 10.41 -4.98
CA TYR A 126 -5.39 9.17 -4.38
C TYR A 126 -6.06 8.93 -3.02
N PRO A 127 -6.16 7.66 -2.60
CA PRO A 127 -6.89 7.31 -1.39
C PRO A 127 -6.55 8.20 -0.21
N ARG A 128 -7.58 8.72 0.42
CA ARG A 128 -7.47 9.51 1.65
C ARG A 128 -7.28 8.57 2.85
N TYR A 129 -7.18 9.14 4.03
CA TYR A 129 -7.17 8.34 5.25
C TYR A 129 -8.39 7.41 5.27
N HIS A 130 -8.16 6.14 5.46
CA HIS A 130 -9.18 5.11 5.55
C HIS A 130 -8.67 3.95 6.41
N ASN A 131 -9.58 3.08 6.77
CA ASN A 131 -9.30 1.75 7.27
C ASN A 131 -9.85 0.77 6.23
N ASP A 132 -9.11 -0.26 5.89
CA ASP A 132 -9.49 -1.21 4.84
C ASP A 132 -10.82 -1.92 5.14
N VAL A 133 -11.17 -2.08 6.43
CA VAL A 133 -12.49 -2.56 6.87
C VAL A 133 -13.64 -1.70 6.30
N PHE A 134 -13.42 -0.40 6.07
CA PHE A 134 -14.42 0.48 5.48
C PHE A 134 -14.75 0.13 4.01
N TYR A 135 -13.83 -0.57 3.35
CA TYR A 135 -13.99 -1.05 1.98
C TYR A 135 -14.35 -2.55 1.91
N GLY A 136 -14.75 -3.14 3.06
CA GLY A 136 -15.23 -4.53 3.13
C GLY A 136 -14.14 -5.58 3.35
N HIS A 137 -12.92 -5.16 3.67
CA HIS A 137 -11.86 -6.09 4.08
C HIS A 137 -12.13 -6.67 5.46
N PRO A 138 -11.75 -7.92 5.74
CA PRO A 138 -11.94 -8.51 7.05
C PRO A 138 -11.06 -7.81 8.11
N PRO A 139 -11.56 -7.67 9.35
CA PRO A 139 -10.82 -6.99 10.41
C PRO A 139 -9.55 -7.73 10.85
N GLU A 140 -9.39 -9.00 10.46
CA GLU A 140 -8.22 -9.83 10.72
C GLU A 140 -7.16 -9.73 9.61
N GLU A 141 -7.39 -8.91 8.58
CA GLU A 141 -6.43 -8.72 7.49
C GLU A 141 -5.17 -8.01 8.00
N LEU A 142 -4.03 -8.54 7.59
CA LEU A 142 -2.72 -7.95 7.82
C LEU A 142 -2.15 -7.49 6.47
N ASN A 143 -1.93 -6.22 6.33
CA ASN A 143 -1.25 -5.67 5.16
C ASN A 143 0.26 -5.80 5.32
N VAL A 144 0.89 -6.45 4.35
CA VAL A 144 2.34 -6.46 4.19
C VAL A 144 2.69 -5.52 3.06
N TRP A 145 3.30 -4.40 3.41
CA TRP A 145 3.67 -3.38 2.45
C TRP A 145 5.18 -3.37 2.20
N PHE A 146 5.56 -3.28 0.93
CA PHE A 146 6.94 -3.12 0.50
C PHE A 146 7.11 -1.80 -0.24
N SER A 147 8.00 -0.95 0.26
CA SER A 147 8.52 0.16 -0.52
C SER A 147 9.57 -0.37 -1.50
N LEU A 148 9.37 -0.09 -2.79
CA LEU A 148 10.31 -0.48 -3.84
C LEU A 148 11.13 0.71 -4.36
N THR A 149 10.95 1.88 -3.76
CA THR A 149 11.76 3.07 -3.97
C THR A 149 12.39 3.51 -2.65
N ASP A 150 13.31 4.46 -2.67
CA ASP A 150 13.97 4.96 -1.46
C ASP A 150 13.00 5.75 -0.54
N ASN A 151 13.43 6.00 0.69
CA ASN A 151 12.63 6.66 1.73
C ASN A 151 12.14 8.07 1.36
N LYS A 152 12.79 8.73 0.40
CA LYS A 152 12.37 10.05 -0.08
C LYS A 152 11.19 9.99 -1.03
N HIS A 153 10.90 8.80 -1.59
CA HIS A 153 9.94 8.62 -2.67
C HIS A 153 8.82 7.64 -2.32
N SER A 154 8.87 7.01 -1.15
CA SER A 154 8.02 5.88 -0.83
C SER A 154 7.56 5.83 0.62
N GLY A 155 7.03 6.89 1.12
CA GLY A 155 6.38 6.90 2.42
C GLY A 155 4.86 6.88 2.30
N PHE A 156 4.18 6.48 3.34
CA PHE A 156 2.77 6.76 3.55
C PHE A 156 2.50 7.11 5.00
N ASN A 157 1.44 7.85 5.24
CA ASN A 157 1.07 8.27 6.57
C ASN A 157 0.11 7.27 7.20
N VAL A 158 0.35 6.92 8.45
CA VAL A 158 -0.54 6.08 9.24
C VAL A 158 -0.97 6.80 10.52
N ILE A 159 -2.12 6.41 11.03
CA ILE A 159 -2.63 6.86 12.33
C ILE A 159 -2.70 5.61 13.21
N ASN A 160 -2.15 5.68 14.41
CA ASN A 160 -2.22 4.56 15.33
C ASN A 160 -3.67 4.22 15.70
N PHE A 161 -3.87 2.99 16.16
CA PHE A 161 -5.19 2.44 16.43
C PHE A 161 -6.04 3.32 17.37
N ASP A 162 -5.47 3.79 18.47
CA ASP A 162 -6.22 4.53 19.49
C ASP A 162 -6.66 5.91 18.98
N ASN A 163 -5.81 6.57 18.19
CA ASN A 163 -6.14 7.83 17.54
C ASN A 163 -7.12 7.65 16.38
N SER A 164 -6.98 6.58 15.59
CA SER A 164 -7.93 6.23 14.53
C SER A 164 -9.33 6.01 15.10
N LYS A 165 -9.40 5.24 16.21
CA LYS A 165 -10.68 4.98 16.87
C LYS A 165 -11.34 6.28 17.36
N LYS A 166 -10.60 7.13 18.06
CA LYS A 166 -11.12 8.43 18.53
C LYS A 166 -11.59 9.31 17.38
N TRP A 167 -10.85 9.31 16.28
CA TRP A 167 -11.21 10.10 15.11
C TRP A 167 -12.45 9.56 14.42
N PHE A 168 -12.63 8.25 14.38
CA PHE A 168 -13.83 7.60 13.87
C PHE A 168 -15.06 7.83 14.77
N ASP A 169 -14.89 7.82 16.11
CA ASP A 169 -15.94 8.13 17.08
C ASP A 169 -16.56 9.53 16.84
N GLU A 170 -15.79 10.49 16.31
CA GLU A 170 -16.29 11.83 15.93
C GLU A 170 -17.24 11.82 14.72
N CYS A 171 -17.28 10.72 13.99
CA CYS A 171 -18.23 10.46 12.93
C CYS A 171 -19.40 9.56 13.44
N ASN A 172 -19.61 9.46 14.75
CA ASN A 172 -20.62 8.57 15.38
C ASN A 172 -20.43 7.09 15.00
N ASN A 173 -19.21 6.68 14.70
CA ASN A 173 -18.87 5.35 14.18
C ASN A 173 -19.59 5.02 12.85
N ASP A 174 -19.89 6.03 12.06
CA ASP A 174 -20.51 5.91 10.76
C ASP A 174 -19.46 6.00 9.65
N VAL A 175 -19.32 4.92 8.89
CA VAL A 175 -18.31 4.77 7.82
C VAL A 175 -18.58 5.75 6.68
N ASP A 176 -19.82 5.92 6.28
CA ASP A 176 -20.18 6.81 5.15
C ASP A 176 -19.89 8.27 5.52
N VAL A 177 -20.21 8.66 6.75
CA VAL A 177 -19.88 10.01 7.28
C VAL A 177 -18.36 10.21 7.34
N PHE A 178 -17.60 9.19 7.77
CA PHE A 178 -16.14 9.30 7.81
C PHE A 178 -15.55 9.47 6.40
N ILE A 179 -15.98 8.63 5.45
CA ILE A 179 -15.50 8.68 4.05
C ILE A 179 -15.84 10.03 3.41
N ASP A 180 -17.08 10.51 3.58
CA ASP A 180 -17.49 11.80 3.02
C ASP A 180 -16.62 12.95 3.56
N LYS A 181 -16.40 13.01 4.88
CA LYS A 181 -15.50 13.99 5.50
C LYS A 181 -14.06 13.85 5.02
N ALA A 182 -13.54 12.63 4.91
CA ALA A 182 -12.17 12.39 4.43
C ALA A 182 -11.97 12.85 2.98
N ILE A 183 -13.01 12.85 2.17
CA ILE A 183 -12.98 13.34 0.79
C ILE A 183 -13.17 14.87 0.72
N ASN A 184 -14.14 15.40 1.44
CA ASN A 184 -14.71 16.73 1.19
C ASN A 184 -14.32 17.76 2.26
N ASP A 185 -13.96 17.36 3.48
CA ASP A 185 -13.67 18.26 4.59
C ASP A 185 -12.16 18.47 4.80
N LYS A 186 -11.69 19.66 4.40
CA LYS A 186 -10.27 20.02 4.54
C LYS A 186 -9.79 20.09 5.99
N GLU A 187 -10.64 20.52 6.92
CA GLU A 187 -10.26 20.62 8.34
C GLU A 187 -10.20 19.21 8.96
N PHE A 188 -11.09 18.33 8.56
CA PHE A 188 -11.04 16.92 8.95
C PHE A 188 -9.73 16.27 8.50
N ASN A 189 -9.31 16.51 7.23
CA ASN A 189 -8.05 16.01 6.72
C ASN A 189 -6.82 16.62 7.42
N LYS A 190 -6.84 17.92 7.75
CA LYS A 190 -5.77 18.55 8.55
C LYS A 190 -5.62 17.90 9.93
N LYS A 191 -6.72 17.46 10.53
CA LYS A 191 -6.69 16.72 11.78
C LYS A 191 -6.02 15.37 11.60
N GLY A 192 -6.38 14.63 10.56
CA GLY A 192 -5.72 13.38 10.18
C GLY A 192 -4.20 13.55 10.06
N ASN A 193 -3.77 14.59 9.33
CA ASN A 193 -2.35 14.90 9.16
C ASN A 193 -1.62 15.18 10.50
N LYS A 194 -2.29 15.76 11.48
CA LYS A 194 -1.71 16.00 12.83
C LYS A 194 -1.64 14.73 13.69
N LEU A 195 -2.52 13.77 13.44
CA LEU A 195 -2.58 12.51 14.17
C LEU A 195 -1.69 11.44 13.55
N SER A 196 -1.31 11.63 12.28
CA SER A 196 -0.53 10.68 11.51
C SER A 196 0.97 10.83 11.74
N PHE A 197 1.68 9.77 11.45
CA PHE A 197 3.14 9.78 11.30
C PHE A 197 3.49 9.05 10.00
N GLU A 198 4.60 9.47 9.41
CA GLU A 198 5.12 8.85 8.20
C GLU A 198 5.78 7.51 8.53
N VAL A 199 5.44 6.50 7.76
CA VAL A 199 6.13 5.22 7.77
C VAL A 199 7.12 5.25 6.63
N ASP A 200 8.39 5.20 6.96
CA ASP A 200 9.47 5.05 6.00
C ASP A 200 9.90 3.58 5.86
N SER A 201 10.77 3.33 4.90
CA SER A 201 11.24 1.96 4.61
C SER A 201 12.16 1.37 5.69
N ASP A 202 12.57 2.16 6.68
CA ASP A 202 13.39 1.67 7.82
C ASP A 202 12.49 1.07 8.92
N LEU A 203 11.37 0.54 8.55
CA LEU A 203 10.25 0.09 9.33
C LEU A 203 10.60 -0.50 10.68
N LYS A 204 10.26 0.23 11.71
CA LYS A 204 9.92 -0.36 13.00
C LYS A 204 8.43 -0.71 12.97
N PRO A 205 8.01 -1.86 13.49
CA PRO A 205 6.59 -2.21 13.60
C PRO A 205 5.82 -1.09 14.30
N ILE A 206 4.65 -0.76 13.78
CA ILE A 206 3.76 0.26 14.31
C ILE A 206 2.90 -0.34 15.43
#